data_b66e0ab0876fb5318243fd4bf18df261
#
_entry.id   b66e0ab0876fb5318243fd4bf18df261
#
_cell.length_a   1.000
_cell.length_b   1.000
_cell.length_c   1.000
_cell.angle_alpha   90.00
_cell.angle_beta   90.00
_cell.angle_gamma   90.00
#
_symmetry.space_group_name_H-M   'P 1'
#
loop_
_entity.id
_entity.type
_entity.pdbx_description
1 polymer ?
#
loop_
_entity_poly.entity_id
_entity_poly.type
_entity_poly.pdbx_seq_one_letter_code
_entity_poly.pdbx_strand_id
1 'polypeptide(L)'
;MKISIVYVVELDWYPDAPGEIVVLTCNTPEEDGITWTSDQSNEVLGSGKTLTIQVKEFGDAGQYTCHKGGEVLSHSLLLLHKKEDGIWSTDILKDQKAISTDLKFSVKSSTGSSDPRGVTCGAATLSAERVRVDHREYKKYTVECQEGSACPAAEESLPIEVVVEAVHKLKYENYTSSFFIRDIIKPDPPKNLQLKPLKNSRHVEVSWEYPDTWSTPHSYFSLTFCVQVQGKNKRERKDKLFMDKTSAKVTCHKDANVRVQARDRYYSSSWSEWASVSCSSVSKPAKPSPDLHTQCTQVQDNGL
;
A
#
# COMPACT_ATOMS: atom_id res chain seq x y z
N MET A 1 4.19 -34.19 -2.88
CA MET A 1 5.43 -34.21 -2.09
C MET A 1 5.31 -33.14 -1.02
N LYS A 2 5.46 -33.48 0.25
CA LYS A 2 5.22 -32.52 1.33
C LYS A 2 6.59 -32.13 1.93
N ILE A 3 7.08 -30.93 1.61
CA ILE A 3 8.27 -30.35 2.27
C ILE A 3 7.88 -30.03 3.71
N SER A 4 8.63 -30.57 4.66
CA SER A 4 8.31 -30.43 6.07
C SER A 4 8.97 -29.16 6.68
N ILE A 5 10.20 -28.85 6.26
CA ILE A 5 10.96 -27.70 6.79
C ILE A 5 11.68 -27.02 5.63
N VAL A 6 11.69 -25.68 5.65
CA VAL A 6 12.46 -24.84 4.72
C VAL A 6 13.52 -24.10 5.52
N TYR A 7 14.76 -24.24 5.12
CA TYR A 7 15.90 -23.51 5.66
C TYR A 7 16.32 -22.45 4.64
N VAL A 8 16.48 -21.21 5.08
CA VAL A 8 17.06 -20.14 4.28
C VAL A 8 18.42 -19.82 4.89
N VAL A 9 19.48 -19.99 4.10
CA VAL A 9 20.86 -19.75 4.53
C VAL A 9 21.34 -18.47 3.90
N GLU A 10 21.75 -17.55 4.75
CA GLU A 10 22.42 -16.32 4.32
C GLU A 10 23.90 -16.62 4.08
N LEU A 11 24.33 -16.53 2.83
CA LEU A 11 25.69 -16.84 2.42
C LEU A 11 26.42 -15.56 2.01
N ASP A 12 27.37 -15.14 2.83
CA ASP A 12 28.30 -14.06 2.49
C ASP A 12 29.42 -14.64 1.60
N TRP A 13 29.28 -14.47 0.29
CA TRP A 13 30.14 -15.12 -0.67
C TRP A 13 31.33 -14.22 -1.03
N TYR A 14 32.52 -14.74 -0.82
CA TYR A 14 33.80 -14.21 -1.31
C TYR A 14 34.79 -15.37 -1.57
N PRO A 15 35.84 -15.16 -2.39
CA PRO A 15 36.82 -16.18 -2.58
C PRO A 15 37.37 -16.69 -1.23
N ASP A 16 37.44 -18.02 -1.09
CA ASP A 16 37.90 -18.70 0.16
C ASP A 16 36.99 -18.50 1.39
N ALA A 17 35.75 -18.08 1.22
CA ALA A 17 34.77 -18.01 2.32
C ALA A 17 34.65 -19.38 3.02
N PRO A 18 34.59 -19.42 4.36
CA PRO A 18 34.49 -20.67 5.10
C PRO A 18 33.15 -21.39 4.86
N GLY A 19 32.15 -20.66 4.34
CA GLY A 19 30.77 -21.14 4.24
C GLY A 19 30.04 -21.13 5.57
N GLU A 20 28.74 -21.42 5.50
CA GLU A 20 27.84 -21.43 6.66
C GLU A 20 27.54 -22.87 7.10
N ILE A 21 27.48 -23.09 8.40
CA ILE A 21 27.14 -24.39 8.96
C ILE A 21 25.64 -24.45 9.25
N VAL A 22 24.97 -25.43 8.68
CA VAL A 22 23.53 -25.64 8.84
C VAL A 22 23.27 -27.00 9.43
N VAL A 23 22.40 -27.07 10.43
CA VAL A 23 21.95 -28.31 11.04
C VAL A 23 20.51 -28.58 10.60
N LEU A 24 20.32 -29.57 9.73
CA LEU A 24 19.02 -30.04 9.31
C LEU A 24 18.48 -31.02 10.35
N THR A 25 17.18 -30.96 10.64
CA THR A 25 16.51 -31.85 11.59
C THR A 25 15.45 -32.68 10.88
N CYS A 26 15.48 -33.99 11.07
CA CYS A 26 14.43 -34.87 10.56
C CYS A 26 13.14 -34.71 11.39
N ASN A 27 12.07 -34.29 10.74
CA ASN A 27 10.77 -34.07 11.38
C ASN A 27 10.04 -35.41 11.56
N THR A 28 10.47 -36.18 12.56
CA THR A 28 9.96 -37.50 12.89
C THR A 28 10.04 -37.75 14.40
N PRO A 29 9.13 -38.55 14.98
CA PRO A 29 9.28 -39.04 16.35
C PRO A 29 10.40 -40.07 16.50
N GLU A 30 10.91 -40.64 15.42
CA GLU A 30 11.98 -41.65 15.44
C GLU A 30 13.31 -41.03 15.88
N GLU A 31 14.10 -41.79 16.64
CA GLU A 31 15.41 -41.33 17.14
C GLU A 31 16.58 -42.08 16.49
N ASP A 32 16.38 -43.36 16.13
CA ASP A 32 17.47 -44.24 15.66
C ASP A 32 17.23 -44.74 14.23
N GLY A 33 18.33 -45.14 13.60
CA GLY A 33 18.29 -45.77 12.26
C GLY A 33 17.97 -44.80 11.10
N ILE A 34 18.10 -43.50 11.34
CA ILE A 34 17.84 -42.45 10.34
C ILE A 34 19.11 -42.27 9.51
N THR A 35 18.91 -42.19 8.18
CA THR A 35 19.93 -41.85 7.18
C THR A 35 19.49 -40.70 6.32
N TRP A 36 20.44 -39.94 5.78
CA TRP A 36 20.16 -38.77 4.96
C TRP A 36 20.72 -38.88 3.54
N THR A 37 19.97 -38.43 2.59
CA THR A 37 20.35 -38.27 1.18
C THR A 37 20.00 -36.87 0.68
N SER A 38 20.56 -36.44 -0.47
CA SER A 38 20.15 -35.20 -1.15
C SER A 38 19.63 -35.52 -2.55
N ASP A 39 18.96 -34.55 -3.17
CA ASP A 39 18.58 -34.61 -4.58
C ASP A 39 19.76 -34.43 -5.53
N GLN A 40 20.93 -34.01 -5.01
CA GLN A 40 22.19 -33.89 -5.76
C GLN A 40 23.00 -35.17 -5.78
N SER A 41 22.77 -36.09 -4.82
CA SER A 41 23.51 -37.35 -4.70
C SER A 41 22.64 -38.44 -4.06
N ASN A 42 22.70 -39.63 -4.63
CA ASN A 42 22.04 -40.83 -4.06
C ASN A 42 22.85 -41.45 -2.92
N GLU A 43 24.00 -40.91 -2.56
CA GLU A 43 24.83 -41.39 -1.46
C GLU A 43 24.25 -40.98 -0.12
N VAL A 44 24.55 -41.80 0.91
CA VAL A 44 24.21 -41.49 2.28
C VAL A 44 25.16 -40.41 2.79
N LEU A 45 24.62 -39.24 3.09
CA LEU A 45 25.38 -38.07 3.56
C LEU A 45 25.69 -38.12 5.06
N GLY A 46 24.89 -38.86 5.82
CA GLY A 46 25.03 -38.96 7.24
C GLY A 46 23.93 -39.82 7.89
N SER A 47 24.06 -40.03 9.19
CA SER A 47 23.10 -40.80 10.00
C SER A 47 22.72 -40.02 11.26
N GLY A 48 21.55 -40.32 11.80
CA GLY A 48 20.99 -39.69 12.99
C GLY A 48 19.87 -38.69 12.70
N LYS A 49 19.26 -38.17 13.76
CA LYS A 49 18.13 -37.26 13.68
C LYS A 49 18.47 -35.89 13.08
N THR A 50 19.73 -35.51 13.11
CA THR A 50 20.26 -34.29 12.55
C THR A 50 21.36 -34.57 11.54
N LEU A 51 21.43 -33.71 10.51
CA LEU A 51 22.53 -33.69 9.54
C LEU A 51 23.16 -32.32 9.58
N THR A 52 24.48 -32.26 9.82
CA THR A 52 25.26 -31.01 9.74
C THR A 52 25.90 -30.93 8.37
N ILE A 53 25.65 -29.85 7.66
CA ILE A 53 26.22 -29.56 6.35
C ILE A 53 26.93 -28.22 6.38
N GLN A 54 27.98 -28.10 5.57
CA GLN A 54 28.68 -26.84 5.32
C GLN A 54 28.27 -26.33 3.95
N VAL A 55 27.64 -25.17 3.93
CA VAL A 55 27.09 -24.54 2.73
C VAL A 55 28.08 -23.50 2.24
N LYS A 56 28.63 -23.68 1.03
CA LYS A 56 29.61 -22.78 0.41
C LYS A 56 29.12 -22.19 -0.90
N GLU A 57 28.30 -22.91 -1.63
CA GLU A 57 27.85 -22.52 -2.95
C GLU A 57 26.45 -23.06 -3.28
N PHE A 58 25.93 -22.70 -4.44
CA PHE A 58 24.59 -23.14 -4.87
C PHE A 58 24.47 -24.66 -5.06
N GLY A 59 25.56 -25.37 -5.24
CA GLY A 59 25.58 -26.82 -5.30
C GLY A 59 25.18 -27.47 -3.97
N ASP A 60 25.33 -26.77 -2.85
CA ASP A 60 24.95 -27.26 -1.53
C ASP A 60 23.47 -27.01 -1.21
N ALA A 61 22.78 -26.18 -2.01
CA ALA A 61 21.35 -25.98 -1.89
C ALA A 61 20.58 -27.14 -2.53
N GLY A 62 19.39 -27.42 -2.05
CA GLY A 62 18.58 -28.51 -2.61
C GLY A 62 17.67 -29.13 -1.59
N GLN A 63 17.10 -30.27 -1.99
CA GLN A 63 16.25 -31.05 -1.13
C GLN A 63 17.07 -32.16 -0.44
N TYR A 64 17.02 -32.16 0.88
CA TYR A 64 17.57 -33.20 1.74
C TYR A 64 16.44 -34.08 2.25
N THR A 65 16.66 -35.37 2.25
CA THR A 65 15.62 -36.34 2.67
C THR A 65 16.17 -37.26 3.74
N CYS A 66 15.46 -37.40 4.83
CA CYS A 66 15.78 -38.40 5.85
C CYS A 66 14.92 -39.65 5.68
N HIS A 67 15.55 -40.81 5.90
CA HIS A 67 14.98 -42.13 5.70
C HIS A 67 15.20 -43.03 6.92
N LYS A 68 14.34 -44.05 7.07
CA LYS A 68 14.57 -45.18 7.99
C LYS A 68 14.15 -46.47 7.30
N GLY A 69 15.08 -47.41 7.19
CA GLY A 69 14.79 -48.69 6.54
C GLY A 69 14.34 -48.58 5.08
N GLY A 70 14.77 -47.51 4.38
CA GLY A 70 14.35 -47.22 2.99
C GLY A 70 13.06 -46.41 2.87
N GLU A 71 12.33 -46.18 3.96
CA GLU A 71 11.13 -45.34 3.97
C GLU A 71 11.51 -43.87 4.20
N VAL A 72 10.88 -42.97 3.42
CA VAL A 72 11.04 -41.53 3.58
C VAL A 72 10.27 -41.02 4.78
N LEU A 73 10.97 -40.39 5.72
CA LEU A 73 10.38 -39.81 6.92
C LEU A 73 10.00 -38.35 6.73
N SER A 74 10.93 -37.53 6.23
CA SER A 74 10.63 -36.12 5.91
C SER A 74 11.60 -35.54 4.89
N HIS A 75 11.22 -34.38 4.35
CA HIS A 75 12.02 -33.60 3.42
C HIS A 75 12.34 -32.24 4.01
N SER A 76 13.57 -31.79 3.81
CA SER A 76 14.03 -30.43 4.12
C SER A 76 14.50 -29.75 2.84
N LEU A 77 14.04 -28.53 2.60
CA LEU A 77 14.48 -27.72 1.46
C LEU A 77 15.45 -26.66 1.96
N LEU A 78 16.63 -26.62 1.40
CA LEU A 78 17.65 -25.62 1.67
C LEU A 78 17.72 -24.62 0.52
N LEU A 79 17.45 -23.35 0.83
CA LEU A 79 17.50 -22.22 -0.07
C LEU A 79 18.67 -21.32 0.29
N LEU A 80 19.26 -20.66 -0.70
CA LEU A 80 20.34 -19.71 -0.48
C LEU A 80 19.91 -18.27 -0.73
N HIS A 81 20.19 -17.42 0.25
CA HIS A 81 20.19 -15.98 0.12
C HIS A 81 21.63 -15.49 0.03
N LYS A 82 22.07 -15.20 -1.18
CA LYS A 82 23.47 -14.85 -1.45
C LYS A 82 23.70 -13.35 -1.25
N LYS A 83 24.78 -13.02 -0.56
CA LYS A 83 25.35 -11.69 -0.44
C LYS A 83 26.74 -11.69 -1.08
N GLU A 84 27.05 -10.70 -1.89
CA GLU A 84 28.30 -10.56 -2.60
C GLU A 84 28.78 -9.12 -2.45
N ASP A 85 30.01 -8.93 -1.97
CA ASP A 85 30.57 -7.62 -1.66
C ASP A 85 29.66 -6.74 -0.76
N GLY A 86 29.02 -7.37 0.23
CA GLY A 86 28.12 -6.68 1.14
C GLY A 86 26.73 -6.37 0.58
N ILE A 87 26.42 -6.77 -0.65
CA ILE A 87 25.16 -6.50 -1.33
C ILE A 87 24.36 -7.79 -1.48
N TRP A 88 23.13 -7.80 -0.95
CA TRP A 88 22.21 -8.93 -1.14
C TRP A 88 21.80 -9.07 -2.61
N SER A 89 21.80 -10.31 -3.12
CA SER A 89 21.28 -10.59 -4.45
C SER A 89 19.82 -10.19 -4.57
N THR A 90 19.50 -9.48 -5.65
CA THR A 90 18.14 -9.09 -6.01
C THR A 90 17.79 -9.49 -7.45
N ASP A 91 18.49 -10.48 -7.97
CA ASP A 91 18.38 -10.93 -9.37
C ASP A 91 16.98 -11.48 -9.68
N ILE A 92 16.37 -12.18 -8.73
CA ILE A 92 15.01 -12.72 -8.87
C ILE A 92 13.99 -11.60 -8.98
N LEU A 93 14.10 -10.60 -8.10
CA LEU A 93 13.17 -9.47 -8.04
C LEU A 93 13.38 -8.48 -9.19
N LYS A 94 14.58 -8.41 -9.74
CA LYS A 94 14.93 -7.56 -10.89
C LYS A 94 14.77 -8.29 -12.24
N ASP A 95 15.03 -9.61 -12.29
CA ASP A 95 14.92 -10.37 -13.53
C ASP A 95 13.46 -10.75 -13.81
N GLN A 96 12.87 -10.04 -14.75
CA GLN A 96 11.47 -10.21 -15.17
C GLN A 96 11.16 -11.59 -15.77
N LYS A 97 12.17 -12.35 -16.21
CA LYS A 97 11.99 -13.70 -16.76
C LYS A 97 11.87 -14.76 -15.68
N ALA A 98 12.46 -14.51 -14.52
CA ALA A 98 12.51 -15.46 -13.41
C ALA A 98 11.22 -15.47 -12.57
N ILE A 99 10.40 -14.40 -12.62
CA ILE A 99 9.23 -14.22 -11.76
C ILE A 99 8.03 -15.03 -12.26
N SER A 100 8.17 -16.32 -12.45
CA SER A 100 7.02 -17.08 -12.94
C SER A 100 6.29 -17.89 -11.87
N THR A 101 6.82 -18.13 -10.66
CA THR A 101 6.23 -19.20 -9.88
C THR A 101 6.06 -19.02 -8.39
N ASP A 102 6.96 -18.38 -7.65
CA ASP A 102 6.88 -18.47 -6.19
C ASP A 102 7.23 -17.15 -5.48
N LEU A 103 6.44 -16.11 -5.73
CA LEU A 103 6.46 -14.90 -4.91
C LEU A 103 5.55 -15.09 -3.70
N LYS A 104 6.10 -14.91 -2.52
CA LYS A 104 5.35 -14.85 -1.27
C LYS A 104 5.44 -13.44 -0.71
N PHE A 105 4.30 -12.93 -0.27
CA PHE A 105 4.24 -11.68 0.46
C PHE A 105 3.87 -11.97 1.89
N SER A 106 4.65 -11.46 2.81
CA SER A 106 4.31 -11.47 4.22
C SER A 106 4.32 -10.06 4.78
N VAL A 107 3.37 -9.76 5.64
CA VAL A 107 3.38 -8.55 6.44
C VAL A 107 3.73 -8.96 7.85
N LYS A 108 4.82 -8.41 8.34
CA LYS A 108 5.23 -8.55 9.73
C LYS A 108 5.02 -7.20 10.39
N SER A 109 4.22 -7.15 11.42
CA SER A 109 4.26 -6.04 12.34
C SER A 109 5.49 -6.21 13.23
N SER A 110 6.23 -5.13 13.47
CA SER A 110 7.39 -5.13 14.36
C SER A 110 7.05 -5.48 15.82
N THR A 111 5.77 -5.61 16.15
CA THR A 111 5.28 -5.95 17.50
C THR A 111 5.04 -7.45 17.72
N GLY A 112 5.35 -8.33 16.75
CA GLY A 112 5.07 -9.76 16.86
C GLY A 112 3.58 -10.08 16.68
N SER A 113 3.16 -11.29 17.10
CA SER A 113 1.80 -11.84 16.86
C SER A 113 0.64 -11.09 17.55
N SER A 114 0.87 -9.94 18.15
CA SER A 114 -0.11 -9.15 18.88
C SER A 114 -0.17 -7.70 18.43
N ASP A 115 -0.09 -7.45 17.12
CA ASP A 115 -0.37 -6.08 16.62
C ASP A 115 -1.85 -5.76 16.87
N PRO A 116 -2.16 -4.79 17.77
CA PRO A 116 -3.54 -4.42 18.06
C PRO A 116 -4.26 -3.83 16.84
N ARG A 117 -3.52 -3.46 15.79
CA ARG A 117 -4.08 -2.94 14.54
C ARG A 117 -4.65 -4.01 13.63
N GLY A 118 -4.27 -5.27 13.82
CA GLY A 118 -4.82 -6.39 13.07
C GLY A 118 -4.66 -6.29 11.55
N VAL A 119 -3.53 -5.72 11.08
CA VAL A 119 -3.25 -5.64 9.64
C VAL A 119 -3.04 -7.04 9.10
N THR A 120 -3.92 -7.48 8.23
CA THR A 120 -3.80 -8.75 7.52
C THR A 120 -3.66 -8.48 6.04
N CYS A 121 -2.56 -8.97 5.46
CA CYS A 121 -2.49 -9.11 4.02
C CYS A 121 -2.99 -10.51 3.70
N GLY A 122 -4.16 -10.61 3.09
CA GLY A 122 -4.69 -11.87 2.62
C GLY A 122 -3.67 -12.52 1.69
N ALA A 123 -3.78 -13.86 1.48
CA ALA A 123 -3.09 -14.53 0.38
C ALA A 123 -3.52 -13.80 -0.90
N ALA A 124 -2.77 -12.79 -1.24
CA ALA A 124 -3.15 -11.78 -2.17
C ALA A 124 -3.48 -12.46 -3.49
N THR A 125 -4.58 -12.10 -4.04
CA THR A 125 -4.81 -12.25 -5.46
C THR A 125 -3.70 -11.45 -6.13
N LEU A 126 -2.57 -12.12 -6.40
CA LEU A 126 -1.44 -11.55 -7.11
C LEU A 126 -1.95 -11.20 -8.50
N SER A 127 -2.46 -10.00 -8.68
CA SER A 127 -2.74 -9.47 -9.99
C SER A 127 -1.41 -9.06 -10.62
N ALA A 128 -0.93 -9.87 -11.55
CA ALA A 128 0.23 -9.52 -12.34
C ALA A 128 -0.22 -8.69 -13.53
N GLU A 129 0.02 -7.40 -13.49
CA GLU A 129 -0.21 -6.49 -14.60
C GLU A 129 1.09 -6.27 -15.38
N ARG A 130 1.03 -6.34 -16.73
CA ARG A 130 2.16 -5.93 -17.57
C ARG A 130 2.12 -4.42 -17.73
N VAL A 131 3.13 -3.75 -17.23
CA VAL A 131 3.28 -2.30 -17.32
C VAL A 131 4.47 -1.97 -18.21
N ARG A 132 4.30 -1.02 -19.14
CA ARG A 132 5.41 -0.47 -19.93
C ARG A 132 5.88 0.84 -19.32
N VAL A 133 7.16 0.89 -18.98
CA VAL A 133 7.85 2.10 -18.54
C VAL A 133 9.11 2.25 -19.38
N ASP A 134 9.32 3.40 -20.01
CA ASP A 134 10.49 3.71 -20.84
C ASP A 134 10.84 2.62 -21.89
N HIS A 135 9.82 2.16 -22.63
CA HIS A 135 9.91 1.10 -23.64
C HIS A 135 10.30 -0.30 -23.12
N ARG A 136 10.33 -0.52 -21.82
CA ARG A 136 10.54 -1.83 -21.19
C ARG A 136 9.26 -2.36 -20.59
N GLU A 137 9.01 -3.65 -20.73
CA GLU A 137 7.88 -4.33 -20.10
C GLU A 137 8.26 -4.81 -18.70
N TYR A 138 7.43 -4.47 -17.73
CA TYR A 138 7.56 -4.88 -16.34
C TYR A 138 6.31 -5.63 -15.90
N LYS A 139 6.48 -6.61 -15.02
CA LYS A 139 5.35 -7.19 -14.29
C LYS A 139 5.17 -6.40 -13.00
N LYS A 140 4.02 -5.77 -12.84
CA LYS A 140 3.62 -5.11 -11.60
C LYS A 140 2.79 -6.09 -10.78
N TYR A 141 3.18 -6.29 -9.56
CA TYR A 141 2.42 -7.05 -8.57
C TYR A 141 1.76 -6.10 -7.61
N THR A 142 0.49 -6.35 -7.30
CA THR A 142 -0.26 -5.56 -6.33
C THR A 142 -0.73 -6.48 -5.21
N VAL A 143 -0.50 -6.07 -3.99
CA VAL A 143 -0.96 -6.75 -2.78
C VAL A 143 -1.88 -5.79 -2.04
N GLU A 144 -3.07 -6.25 -1.70
CA GLU A 144 -4.01 -5.50 -0.88
C GLU A 144 -3.95 -6.03 0.55
N CYS A 145 -3.68 -5.12 1.48
CA CYS A 145 -3.71 -5.41 2.89
C CYS A 145 -4.90 -4.71 3.52
N GLN A 146 -5.62 -5.39 4.40
CA GLN A 146 -6.75 -4.83 5.12
C GLN A 146 -6.37 -4.61 6.58
N GLU A 147 -6.69 -3.44 7.08
CA GLU A 147 -6.58 -3.13 8.49
C GLU A 147 -7.85 -3.61 9.20
N GLY A 148 -7.68 -4.46 10.23
CA GLY A 148 -8.82 -5.01 10.98
C GLY A 148 -9.36 -4.09 12.07
N SER A 149 -8.65 -3.03 12.41
CA SER A 149 -9.04 -2.07 13.45
C SER A 149 -9.61 -0.79 12.86
N ALA A 150 -10.80 -0.41 13.29
CA ALA A 150 -11.48 0.80 12.85
C ALA A 150 -10.90 2.11 13.42
N CYS A 151 -9.85 2.06 14.22
CA CYS A 151 -9.26 3.26 14.82
C CYS A 151 -7.84 3.44 14.32
N PRO A 152 -7.58 4.37 13.37
CA PRO A 152 -6.22 4.78 13.10
C PRO A 152 -5.66 5.37 14.38
N ALA A 153 -4.68 4.69 14.98
CA ALA A 153 -4.03 5.20 16.16
C ALA A 153 -3.32 6.50 15.78
N ALA A 154 -3.73 7.59 16.39
CA ALA A 154 -3.10 8.90 16.19
C ALA A 154 -1.61 8.89 16.57
N GLU A 155 -1.21 7.96 17.39
CA GLU A 155 0.15 7.79 17.87
C GLU A 155 0.67 6.40 17.46
N GLU A 156 1.09 6.29 16.22
CA GLU A 156 1.80 5.10 15.76
C GLU A 156 3.25 5.16 16.29
N SER A 157 3.57 4.30 17.23
CA SER A 157 4.92 4.17 17.80
C SER A 157 5.84 3.28 16.97
N LEU A 158 5.27 2.35 16.20
CA LEU A 158 5.99 1.34 15.44
C LEU A 158 5.50 1.31 13.99
N PRO A 159 6.42 1.19 13.01
CA PRO A 159 6.04 1.08 11.60
C PRO A 159 5.42 -0.29 11.29
N ILE A 160 4.69 -0.34 10.21
CA ILE A 160 4.31 -1.58 9.54
C ILE A 160 5.49 -2.00 8.66
N GLU A 161 5.92 -3.24 8.80
CA GLU A 161 6.94 -3.83 7.96
C GLU A 161 6.31 -4.77 6.95
N VAL A 162 6.59 -4.53 5.69
CA VAL A 162 6.18 -5.40 4.58
C VAL A 162 7.40 -6.09 4.03
N VAL A 163 7.36 -7.42 4.01
CA VAL A 163 8.41 -8.26 3.45
C VAL A 163 7.90 -8.93 2.19
N VAL A 164 8.64 -8.77 1.11
CA VAL A 164 8.43 -9.50 -0.13
C VAL A 164 9.50 -10.57 -0.21
N GLU A 165 9.09 -11.83 -0.26
CA GLU A 165 9.97 -12.98 -0.40
C GLU A 165 9.84 -13.55 -1.82
N ALA A 166 10.95 -13.77 -2.47
CA ALA A 166 11.01 -14.37 -3.79
C ALA A 166 11.88 -15.63 -3.76
N VAL A 167 11.36 -16.70 -4.32
CA VAL A 167 12.07 -17.97 -4.49
C VAL A 167 12.07 -18.35 -5.95
N HIS A 168 13.24 -18.60 -6.50
CA HIS A 168 13.40 -19.14 -7.84
C HIS A 168 14.43 -20.26 -7.84
N LYS A 169 13.99 -21.47 -8.18
CA LYS A 169 14.79 -22.68 -8.02
C LYS A 169 15.27 -22.81 -6.55
N LEU A 170 16.55 -22.68 -6.30
CA LEU A 170 17.17 -22.77 -4.97
C LEU A 170 17.67 -21.42 -4.44
N LYS A 171 17.43 -20.34 -5.18
CA LYS A 171 17.73 -18.98 -4.77
C LYS A 171 16.57 -18.39 -3.98
N TYR A 172 16.91 -17.66 -2.94
CA TYR A 172 15.99 -16.88 -2.13
C TYR A 172 16.42 -15.42 -2.15
N GLU A 173 15.44 -14.54 -2.23
CA GLU A 173 15.65 -13.10 -2.07
C GLU A 173 14.51 -12.52 -1.26
N ASN A 174 14.80 -11.47 -0.50
CA ASN A 174 13.79 -10.71 0.18
C ASN A 174 13.99 -9.21 -0.04
N TYR A 175 12.92 -8.49 0.08
CA TYR A 175 12.87 -7.04 0.11
C TYR A 175 11.96 -6.61 1.25
N THR A 176 12.48 -5.77 2.13
CA THR A 176 11.73 -5.25 3.27
C THR A 176 11.53 -3.75 3.10
N SER A 177 10.30 -3.31 3.31
CA SER A 177 9.96 -1.90 3.40
C SER A 177 9.14 -1.64 4.65
N SER A 178 9.45 -0.57 5.35
CA SER A 178 8.71 -0.16 6.54
C SER A 178 8.11 1.22 6.35
N PHE A 179 6.89 1.43 6.86
CA PHE A 179 6.18 2.69 6.79
C PHE A 179 5.18 2.83 7.93
N PHE A 180 4.80 4.04 8.22
CA PHE A 180 3.67 4.33 9.08
C PHE A 180 2.42 4.58 8.22
N ILE A 181 1.24 4.21 8.72
CA ILE A 181 -0.04 4.49 8.01
C ILE A 181 -0.18 5.99 7.77
N ARG A 182 0.19 6.81 8.74
CA ARG A 182 0.17 8.27 8.63
C ARG A 182 0.95 8.83 7.44
N ASP A 183 1.99 8.13 6.98
CA ASP A 183 2.83 8.58 5.86
C ASP A 183 2.23 8.22 4.51
N ILE A 184 1.41 7.18 4.47
CA ILE A 184 0.81 6.66 3.23
C ILE A 184 -0.69 6.94 3.11
N ILE A 185 -1.32 7.43 4.17
CA ILE A 185 -2.75 7.70 4.18
C ILE A 185 -3.11 8.70 3.08
N LYS A 186 -4.19 8.41 2.36
CA LYS A 186 -4.72 9.28 1.31
C LYS A 186 -6.20 9.50 1.59
N PRO A 187 -6.62 10.72 1.94
CA PRO A 187 -8.03 11.02 2.13
C PRO A 187 -8.82 10.85 0.82
N ASP A 188 -10.10 10.56 0.95
CA ASP A 188 -11.03 10.74 -0.15
C ASP A 188 -11.19 12.23 -0.49
N PRO A 189 -11.68 12.56 -1.70
CA PRO A 189 -11.93 13.94 -2.08
C PRO A 189 -12.92 14.64 -1.13
N PRO A 190 -12.76 15.95 -0.89
CA PRO A 190 -13.77 16.72 -0.20
C PRO A 190 -15.13 16.63 -0.89
N LYS A 191 -16.18 16.54 -0.12
CA LYS A 191 -17.55 16.39 -0.63
C LYS A 191 -18.35 17.69 -0.57
N ASN A 192 -19.53 17.69 -1.20
CA ASN A 192 -20.50 18.77 -1.15
C ASN A 192 -19.95 20.14 -1.54
N LEU A 193 -19.11 20.19 -2.61
CA LEU A 193 -18.58 21.43 -3.13
C LEU A 193 -19.71 22.30 -3.66
N GLN A 194 -19.85 23.50 -3.09
CA GLN A 194 -20.85 24.48 -3.47
C GLN A 194 -20.22 25.84 -3.74
N LEU A 195 -20.78 26.57 -4.70
CA LEU A 195 -20.39 27.95 -5.00
C LEU A 195 -21.54 28.88 -4.69
N LYS A 196 -21.29 29.86 -3.81
CA LYS A 196 -22.26 30.90 -3.45
C LYS A 196 -21.76 32.26 -3.96
N PRO A 197 -22.52 32.96 -4.81
CA PRO A 197 -22.14 34.29 -5.28
C PRO A 197 -22.12 35.28 -4.11
N LEU A 198 -21.09 36.10 -4.06
CA LEU A 198 -21.02 37.22 -3.11
C LEU A 198 -21.64 38.46 -3.76
N LYS A 199 -22.48 39.17 -2.99
CA LYS A 199 -23.19 40.37 -3.47
C LYS A 199 -22.16 41.40 -4.00
N ASN A 200 -22.44 41.96 -5.17
CA ASN A 200 -21.64 43.01 -5.81
C ASN A 200 -20.16 42.71 -6.04
N SER A 201 -19.83 41.44 -6.21
CA SER A 201 -18.42 41.01 -6.34
C SER A 201 -18.27 39.98 -7.47
N ARG A 202 -17.07 39.95 -8.07
CA ARG A 202 -16.63 38.85 -8.95
C ARG A 202 -16.15 37.62 -8.13
N HIS A 203 -16.20 37.71 -6.81
CA HIS A 203 -15.79 36.63 -5.93
C HIS A 203 -16.99 35.76 -5.62
N VAL A 204 -16.71 34.49 -5.46
CA VAL A 204 -17.62 33.48 -4.94
C VAL A 204 -17.02 32.88 -3.68
N GLU A 205 -17.88 32.48 -2.77
CA GLU A 205 -17.50 31.65 -1.67
C GLU A 205 -17.65 30.18 -2.13
N VAL A 206 -16.56 29.43 -2.12
CA VAL A 206 -16.58 27.99 -2.28
C VAL A 206 -16.63 27.38 -0.89
N SER A 207 -17.51 26.43 -0.67
CA SER A 207 -17.61 25.64 0.57
C SER A 207 -17.53 24.15 0.23
N TRP A 208 -17.03 23.38 1.17
CA TRP A 208 -16.90 21.93 1.08
C TRP A 208 -17.05 21.29 2.44
N GLU A 209 -17.15 19.97 2.47
CA GLU A 209 -17.17 19.18 3.69
C GLU A 209 -16.04 18.15 3.68
N TYR A 210 -15.70 17.66 4.86
CA TYR A 210 -14.79 16.52 5.01
C TYR A 210 -15.37 15.27 4.35
N PRO A 211 -14.53 14.38 3.83
CA PRO A 211 -14.98 13.06 3.37
C PRO A 211 -15.64 12.28 4.51
N ASP A 212 -16.68 11.49 4.20
CA ASP A 212 -17.37 10.65 5.20
C ASP A 212 -16.48 9.55 5.77
N THR A 213 -15.49 9.12 4.98
CA THR A 213 -14.50 8.10 5.36
C THR A 213 -13.40 8.64 6.27
N TRP A 214 -13.33 9.97 6.47
CA TRP A 214 -12.32 10.57 7.32
C TRP A 214 -12.71 10.54 8.78
N SER A 215 -11.72 10.20 9.65
CA SER A 215 -11.96 10.03 11.10
C SER A 215 -12.44 11.28 11.80
N THR A 216 -13.24 11.11 12.84
CA THR A 216 -13.78 12.17 13.70
C THR A 216 -13.28 12.03 15.14
N PRO A 217 -13.17 13.12 15.92
CA PRO A 217 -13.57 14.50 15.58
C PRO A 217 -12.54 15.22 14.68
N HIS A 218 -13.00 16.06 13.76
CA HIS A 218 -12.12 16.78 12.83
C HIS A 218 -11.18 17.80 13.50
N SER A 219 -11.44 18.18 14.74
CA SER A 219 -10.52 18.99 15.54
C SER A 219 -9.23 18.25 15.88
N TYR A 220 -9.29 16.94 15.94
CA TYR A 220 -8.14 16.06 16.18
C TYR A 220 -7.59 15.50 14.85
N PHE A 221 -8.48 15.02 13.98
CA PHE A 221 -8.11 14.54 12.65
C PHE A 221 -8.29 15.64 11.60
N SER A 222 -7.46 16.67 11.69
CA SER A 222 -7.56 17.84 10.81
C SER A 222 -7.00 17.58 9.42
N LEU A 223 -7.65 18.16 8.41
CA LEU A 223 -7.17 18.16 7.03
C LEU A 223 -6.66 19.54 6.62
N THR A 224 -5.65 19.55 5.78
CA THR A 224 -5.22 20.71 5.00
C THR A 224 -5.86 20.63 3.62
N PHE A 225 -6.54 21.69 3.22
CA PHE A 225 -7.18 21.77 1.91
C PHE A 225 -6.40 22.66 0.95
N CYS A 226 -6.26 22.22 -0.27
CA CYS A 226 -5.72 23.01 -1.37
C CYS A 226 -6.86 23.40 -2.32
N VAL A 227 -7.07 24.71 -2.48
CA VAL A 227 -8.10 25.25 -3.38
C VAL A 227 -7.43 25.86 -4.60
N GLN A 228 -7.85 25.45 -5.76
CA GLN A 228 -7.32 25.91 -7.04
C GLN A 228 -8.43 26.37 -7.96
N VAL A 229 -8.24 27.51 -8.64
CA VAL A 229 -9.09 27.96 -9.73
C VAL A 229 -8.39 27.69 -11.04
N GLN A 230 -9.00 26.87 -11.88
CA GLN A 230 -8.47 26.48 -13.19
C GLN A 230 -9.30 27.13 -14.29
N GLY A 231 -8.71 28.09 -15.02
CA GLY A 231 -9.27 28.67 -16.23
C GLY A 231 -9.04 27.80 -17.46
N LYS A 232 -9.63 28.18 -18.61
CA LYS A 232 -9.42 27.49 -19.91
C LYS A 232 -7.95 27.40 -20.31
N ASN A 233 -7.16 28.41 -20.00
CA ASN A 233 -5.71 28.40 -20.20
C ASN A 233 -5.03 27.81 -18.99
N LYS A 234 -4.49 26.61 -19.12
CA LYS A 234 -3.81 25.85 -18.06
C LYS A 234 -2.66 26.60 -17.34
N ARG A 235 -2.29 27.80 -17.77
CA ARG A 235 -1.14 28.57 -17.28
C ARG A 235 -1.41 29.39 -16.02
N GLU A 236 -2.64 29.69 -15.67
CA GLU A 236 -2.97 30.43 -14.45
C GLU A 236 -3.51 29.49 -13.36
N ARG A 237 -2.59 28.88 -12.62
CA ARG A 237 -2.90 28.13 -11.42
C ARG A 237 -2.55 28.97 -10.21
N LYS A 238 -3.54 29.38 -9.44
CA LYS A 238 -3.33 29.99 -8.11
C LYS A 238 -3.77 29.01 -7.06
N ASP A 239 -2.80 28.34 -6.46
CA ASP A 239 -3.05 27.40 -5.36
C ASP A 239 -3.10 28.16 -4.04
N LYS A 240 -4.11 27.90 -3.22
CA LYS A 240 -4.24 28.44 -1.88
C LYS A 240 -4.41 27.30 -0.90
N LEU A 241 -3.60 27.28 0.13
CA LEU A 241 -3.70 26.31 1.22
C LEU A 241 -4.54 26.88 2.35
N PHE A 242 -5.45 26.06 2.85
CA PHE A 242 -6.30 26.37 4.00
C PHE A 242 -6.18 25.25 5.03
N MET A 243 -5.90 25.64 6.26
CA MET A 243 -5.88 24.74 7.41
C MET A 243 -7.17 24.94 8.19
N ASP A 244 -7.86 23.85 8.53
CA ASP A 244 -9.07 23.82 9.35
C ASP A 244 -10.24 24.70 8.85
N LYS A 245 -10.24 25.07 7.58
CA LYS A 245 -11.31 25.85 6.96
C LYS A 245 -11.99 25.04 5.86
N THR A 246 -13.30 25.03 5.89
CA THR A 246 -14.13 24.36 4.89
C THR A 246 -14.80 25.34 3.91
N SER A 247 -14.30 26.57 3.86
CA SER A 247 -14.70 27.55 2.87
C SER A 247 -13.59 28.52 2.51
N ALA A 248 -13.69 29.09 1.30
CA ALA A 248 -12.72 30.07 0.79
C ALA A 248 -13.38 31.04 -0.18
N LYS A 249 -12.86 32.27 -0.24
CA LYS A 249 -13.24 33.24 -1.27
C LYS A 249 -12.29 33.11 -2.46
N VAL A 250 -12.87 32.90 -3.64
CA VAL A 250 -12.11 32.78 -4.90
C VAL A 250 -12.75 33.66 -6.00
N THR A 251 -11.92 34.04 -6.96
CA THR A 251 -12.42 34.75 -8.15
C THR A 251 -12.86 33.71 -9.18
N CYS A 252 -14.11 33.76 -9.60
CA CYS A 252 -14.71 32.78 -10.50
C CYS A 252 -15.03 33.44 -11.84
N HIS A 253 -14.46 32.93 -12.92
CA HIS A 253 -14.77 33.31 -14.27
C HIS A 253 -15.68 32.27 -14.91
N LYS A 254 -16.52 32.69 -15.87
CA LYS A 254 -17.58 31.85 -16.47
C LYS A 254 -17.12 30.46 -16.93
N ASP A 255 -15.88 30.38 -17.42
CA ASP A 255 -15.33 29.14 -17.97
C ASP A 255 -14.26 28.50 -17.08
N ALA A 256 -14.22 28.88 -15.82
CA ALA A 256 -13.31 28.32 -14.84
C ALA A 256 -13.97 27.23 -14.01
N ASN A 257 -13.15 26.33 -13.47
CA ASN A 257 -13.53 25.37 -12.46
C ASN A 257 -12.79 25.66 -11.16
N VAL A 258 -13.49 25.55 -10.03
CA VAL A 258 -12.89 25.54 -8.72
C VAL A 258 -12.68 24.08 -8.31
N ARG A 259 -11.48 23.75 -7.85
CA ARG A 259 -11.12 22.42 -7.43
C ARG A 259 -10.60 22.46 -6.01
N VAL A 260 -10.90 21.44 -5.22
CA VAL A 260 -10.44 21.29 -3.85
C VAL A 260 -9.93 19.86 -3.66
N GLN A 261 -8.77 19.72 -3.04
CA GLN A 261 -8.22 18.45 -2.59
C GLN A 261 -7.79 18.57 -1.13
N ALA A 262 -7.63 17.45 -0.47
CA ALA A 262 -7.30 17.36 0.94
C ALA A 262 -6.10 16.46 1.20
N ARG A 263 -5.38 16.72 2.28
CA ARG A 263 -4.39 15.79 2.85
C ARG A 263 -4.39 15.92 4.37
N ASP A 264 -3.81 14.94 5.05
CA ASP A 264 -3.58 15.05 6.49
C ASP A 264 -2.82 16.34 6.82
N ARG A 265 -3.18 16.97 7.94
CA ARG A 265 -2.57 18.24 8.35
C ARG A 265 -1.18 18.06 8.94
N TYR A 266 -1.00 17.02 9.73
CA TYR A 266 0.17 16.86 10.59
C TYR A 266 1.29 16.06 9.91
N TYR A 267 0.94 15.26 8.90
CA TYR A 267 1.86 14.35 8.23
C TYR A 267 1.97 14.66 6.73
N SER A 268 3.09 14.29 6.14
CA SER A 268 3.33 14.45 4.70
C SER A 268 2.59 13.41 3.86
N SER A 269 1.32 13.17 4.17
CA SER A 269 0.48 12.22 3.47
C SER A 269 0.18 12.63 2.02
N SER A 270 -0.31 11.69 1.24
CA SER A 270 -0.72 11.94 -0.14
C SER A 270 -1.94 12.86 -0.23
N TRP A 271 -1.97 13.72 -1.25
CA TRP A 271 -3.17 14.48 -1.57
C TRP A 271 -4.28 13.58 -2.09
N SER A 272 -5.50 13.88 -1.71
CA SER A 272 -6.70 13.26 -2.29
C SER A 272 -6.81 13.54 -3.79
N GLU A 273 -7.70 12.85 -4.47
CA GLU A 273 -8.17 13.29 -5.77
C GLU A 273 -8.88 14.65 -5.66
N TRP A 274 -8.99 15.35 -6.79
CA TRP A 274 -9.64 16.64 -6.84
C TRP A 274 -11.17 16.51 -6.88
N ALA A 275 -11.86 17.11 -5.94
CA ALA A 275 -13.26 17.46 -6.13
C ALA A 275 -13.38 18.77 -6.92
N SER A 276 -14.33 18.90 -7.84
CA SER A 276 -14.43 20.06 -8.72
C SER A 276 -15.87 20.52 -8.93
N VAL A 277 -16.03 21.85 -9.08
CA VAL A 277 -17.30 22.50 -9.41
C VAL A 277 -17.09 23.60 -10.44
N SER A 278 -17.99 23.69 -11.41
CA SER A 278 -17.88 24.68 -12.47
C SER A 278 -18.39 26.06 -12.02
N CYS A 279 -17.64 27.13 -12.34
CA CYS A 279 -18.10 28.49 -12.11
C CYS A 279 -19.34 28.89 -12.93
N SER A 280 -19.63 28.16 -13.99
CA SER A 280 -20.86 28.36 -14.78
C SER A 280 -22.14 27.92 -14.04
N SER A 281 -22.01 27.09 -13.01
CA SER A 281 -23.13 26.69 -12.16
C SER A 281 -23.66 27.80 -11.24
N VAL A 282 -22.90 28.89 -11.09
CA VAL A 282 -23.36 30.08 -10.36
C VAL A 282 -24.34 30.83 -11.25
N SER A 283 -25.62 30.45 -11.17
CA SER A 283 -26.68 31.18 -11.85
C SER A 283 -26.73 32.63 -11.34
N LYS A 284 -26.79 33.61 -12.25
CA LYS A 284 -27.09 35.00 -11.89
C LYS A 284 -28.43 34.98 -11.12
N PRO A 285 -28.55 35.71 -10.00
CA PRO A 285 -29.86 35.88 -9.38
C PRO A 285 -30.82 36.34 -10.47
N ALA A 286 -31.95 35.65 -10.56
CA ALA A 286 -33.02 36.06 -11.46
C ALA A 286 -33.31 37.56 -11.22
N LYS A 287 -33.32 38.37 -12.31
CA LYS A 287 -33.80 39.74 -12.17
C LYS A 287 -35.16 39.69 -11.54
N PRO A 288 -35.46 40.53 -10.52
CA PRO A 288 -36.79 40.59 -9.97
C PRO A 288 -37.73 40.87 -11.12
N SER A 289 -38.75 40.05 -11.25
CA SER A 289 -39.87 40.26 -12.15
C SER A 289 -40.45 41.65 -11.84
N PRO A 290 -40.74 42.49 -12.86
CA PRO A 290 -41.40 43.76 -12.57
C PRO A 290 -42.72 43.45 -11.89
N ASP A 291 -42.94 44.05 -10.71
CA ASP A 291 -44.13 43.91 -9.95
C ASP A 291 -45.33 44.23 -10.83
N LEU A 292 -46.22 43.27 -11.06
CA LEU A 292 -47.57 43.51 -11.51
C LEU A 292 -48.26 44.22 -10.34
N HIS A 293 -48.42 45.53 -10.50
CA HIS A 293 -49.32 46.32 -9.65
C HIS A 293 -50.72 45.70 -9.72
N THR A 294 -51.07 44.95 -8.74
CA THR A 294 -52.48 44.59 -8.48
C THR A 294 -53.15 45.81 -7.88
N GLN A 295 -53.92 46.52 -8.71
CA GLN A 295 -54.84 47.57 -8.25
C GLN A 295 -55.88 46.91 -7.33
N CYS A 296 -55.84 47.25 -6.07
CA CYS A 296 -56.95 47.02 -5.16
C CYS A 296 -58.10 47.94 -5.57
N THR A 297 -59.12 47.41 -6.21
CA THR A 297 -60.43 48.07 -6.37
C THR A 297 -61.14 48.03 -4.99
N GLN A 298 -61.44 49.25 -4.47
CA GLN A 298 -62.31 49.45 -3.31
C GLN A 298 -63.71 48.98 -3.67
N VAL A 299 -64.19 48.01 -2.95
CA VAL A 299 -65.68 47.73 -2.89
C VAL A 299 -66.30 48.72 -1.95
N GLN A 300 -67.12 49.64 -2.51
CA GLN A 300 -68.00 50.48 -1.70
C GLN A 300 -69.10 49.60 -1.11
N ASP A 301 -69.16 49.55 0.20
CA ASP A 301 -70.29 49.10 0.93
C ASP A 301 -71.41 50.17 0.85
N ASN A 302 -72.45 49.85 0.12
CA ASN A 302 -73.71 50.56 0.22
C ASN A 302 -74.64 49.75 1.11
N GLY A 303 -74.96 50.34 2.28
CA GLY A 303 -75.85 49.79 3.25
C GLY A 303 -77.33 49.63 2.85
N LEU A 304 -77.97 48.70 3.52
CA LEU A 304 -79.35 48.83 4.14
C LEU A 304 -79.46 47.66 5.10
#